data_bc3a4983ce1add6f3a4f69f42aa7b5fb
#
_entry.id   bc3a4983ce1add6f3a4f69f42aa7b5fb
#
_cell.length_a   1.000
_cell.length_b   1.000
_cell.length_c   1.000
_cell.angle_alpha   90.00
_cell.angle_beta   90.00
_cell.angle_gamma   90.00
#
_symmetry.space_group_name_H-M   'P 1'
#
loop_
_entity.id
_entity.type
_entity.pdbx_description
1 polymer ?
#
loop_
_entity_poly.entity_id
_entity_poly.type
_entity_poly.pdbx_seq_one_letter_code
_entity_poly.pdbx_strand_id
1 'polypeptide(L)'
;MKDLQLYTIMPIFDNHVDEVCEDIREQYEKGVANCALFSMTLVPEGNPPVNKAEMLGKKYGAYKKKLDSMGLRSGILVQATIGHGRLLGAASPFTKLDGLNPSAKKSDVCCPYDDGFCNYMRDTFATLASYNPDEIMVDDDFRLLQRAESKNWRRILPQKLKHTFKP
;
A
#
# COMPACT_ATOMS: atom_id res chain seq x y z
N MET A 1 -8.41 10.57 -28.19
CA MET A 1 -8.27 9.28 -27.48
C MET A 1 -7.77 9.61 -26.09
N LYS A 2 -8.37 9.04 -25.04
CA LYS A 2 -7.76 9.12 -23.71
C LYS A 2 -6.41 8.40 -23.81
N ASP A 3 -5.35 9.01 -23.34
CA ASP A 3 -4.03 8.41 -23.36
C ASP A 3 -4.07 7.11 -22.55
N LEU A 4 -3.71 6.02 -23.20
CA LEU A 4 -3.65 4.71 -22.55
C LEU A 4 -2.51 4.72 -21.53
N GLN A 5 -2.82 4.39 -20.27
CA GLN A 5 -1.81 4.22 -19.22
C GLN A 5 -1.33 2.76 -19.23
N LEU A 6 -0.06 2.57 -19.48
CA LEU A 6 0.62 1.28 -19.46
C LEU A 6 1.65 1.27 -18.35
N TYR A 7 1.50 0.33 -17.41
CA TYR A 7 2.36 0.25 -16.23
C TYR A 7 3.37 -0.89 -16.33
N THR A 8 4.59 -0.61 -15.90
CA THR A 8 5.54 -1.65 -15.51
C THR A 8 5.70 -1.64 -14.00
N ILE A 9 5.71 -2.82 -13.37
CA ILE A 9 5.85 -2.96 -11.91
C ILE A 9 7.30 -3.34 -11.62
N MET A 10 7.95 -2.53 -10.80
CA MET A 10 9.36 -2.66 -10.46
C MET A 10 9.55 -2.92 -8.97
N PRO A 11 10.43 -3.84 -8.56
CA PRO A 11 10.87 -3.94 -7.19
C PRO A 11 11.81 -2.80 -6.83
N ILE A 12 11.95 -2.51 -5.53
CA ILE A 12 12.94 -1.56 -5.01
C ILE A 12 14.19 -2.32 -4.60
N PHE A 13 15.31 -2.08 -5.28
CA PHE A 13 16.62 -2.60 -4.94
C PHE A 13 17.48 -1.55 -4.23
N ASP A 14 18.43 -1.98 -3.41
CA ASP A 14 19.29 -1.04 -2.66
C ASP A 14 20.42 -0.43 -3.51
N ASN A 15 20.93 -1.14 -4.51
CA ASN A 15 22.19 -0.80 -5.17
C ASN A 15 22.13 -0.79 -6.71
N HIS A 16 20.96 -0.78 -7.33
CA HIS A 16 20.80 -0.92 -8.78
C HIS A 16 19.95 0.18 -9.41
N VAL A 17 20.03 1.41 -8.85
CA VAL A 17 19.18 2.53 -9.31
C VAL A 17 19.42 2.83 -10.79
N ASP A 18 20.68 2.90 -11.21
CA ASP A 18 21.02 3.27 -12.59
C ASP A 18 20.58 2.20 -13.59
N GLU A 19 20.83 0.94 -13.30
CA GLU A 19 20.46 -0.20 -14.14
C GLU A 19 18.93 -0.31 -14.30
N VAL A 20 18.20 -0.23 -13.18
CA VAL A 20 16.72 -0.28 -13.20
C VAL A 20 16.12 0.91 -13.94
N CYS A 21 16.65 2.11 -13.76
CA CYS A 21 16.16 3.29 -14.49
C CYS A 21 16.44 3.17 -16.00
N GLU A 22 17.55 2.56 -16.39
CA GLU A 22 17.87 2.31 -17.80
C GLU A 22 16.92 1.28 -18.41
N ASP A 23 16.63 0.17 -17.71
CA ASP A 23 15.62 -0.81 -18.12
C ASP A 23 14.24 -0.17 -18.30
N ILE A 24 13.86 0.72 -17.39
CA ILE A 24 12.59 1.46 -17.50
C ILE A 24 12.60 2.36 -18.74
N ARG A 25 13.70 3.07 -18.99
CA ARG A 25 13.85 3.92 -20.18
C ARG A 25 13.64 3.10 -21.46
N GLU A 26 14.30 1.95 -21.56
CA GLU A 26 14.14 1.06 -22.71
C GLU A 26 12.68 0.58 -22.90
N GLN A 27 11.98 0.25 -21.80
CA GLN A 27 10.57 -0.14 -21.86
C GLN A 27 9.68 0.99 -22.39
N TYR A 28 9.97 2.24 -22.01
CA TYR A 28 9.25 3.41 -22.50
C TYR A 28 9.53 3.67 -23.98
N GLU A 29 10.78 3.59 -24.41
CA GLU A 29 11.17 3.74 -25.82
C GLU A 29 10.53 2.69 -26.72
N LYS A 30 10.37 1.46 -26.22
CA LYS A 30 9.70 0.35 -26.90
C LYS A 30 8.17 0.44 -26.84
N GLY A 31 7.60 1.41 -26.11
CA GLY A 31 6.15 1.58 -25.93
C GLY A 31 5.49 0.49 -25.08
N VAL A 32 6.27 -0.22 -24.26
CA VAL A 32 5.78 -1.30 -23.38
C VAL A 32 5.08 -0.70 -22.16
N ALA A 33 5.59 0.41 -21.63
CA ALA A 33 5.02 1.13 -20.50
C ALA A 33 5.17 2.64 -20.68
N ASN A 34 4.41 3.42 -19.90
CA ASN A 34 4.54 4.88 -19.79
C ASN A 34 4.46 5.39 -18.33
N CYS A 35 4.45 4.46 -17.37
CA CYS A 35 4.62 4.75 -15.95
C CYS A 35 5.23 3.52 -15.25
N ALA A 36 6.30 3.70 -14.48
CA ALA A 36 6.89 2.66 -13.66
C ALA A 36 6.35 2.75 -12.23
N LEU A 37 5.72 1.68 -11.74
CA LEU A 37 5.22 1.57 -10.38
C LEU A 37 6.17 0.76 -9.51
N PHE A 38 6.74 1.40 -8.50
CA PHE A 38 7.62 0.74 -7.53
C PHE A 38 6.81 0.09 -6.42
N SER A 39 6.89 -1.24 -6.33
CA SER A 39 6.12 -2.03 -5.36
C SER A 39 6.67 -1.90 -3.94
N MET A 40 5.78 -1.57 -3.00
CA MET A 40 6.08 -1.44 -1.57
C MET A 40 5.09 -2.25 -0.73
N THR A 41 5.59 -3.21 0.03
CA THR A 41 4.78 -3.94 1.01
C THR A 41 4.76 -3.19 2.34
N LEU A 42 3.62 -2.60 2.68
CA LEU A 42 3.46 -1.70 3.85
C LEU A 42 2.67 -2.35 5.00
N VAL A 43 2.80 -3.64 5.20
CA VAL A 43 2.19 -4.34 6.36
C VAL A 43 2.58 -3.63 7.65
N PRO A 44 1.61 -3.18 8.48
CA PRO A 44 1.90 -2.55 9.77
C PRO A 44 2.41 -3.58 10.78
N GLU A 45 3.68 -3.54 11.08
CA GLU A 45 4.39 -4.46 11.98
C GLU A 45 5.14 -3.70 13.06
N GLY A 46 5.21 -4.32 14.25
CA GLY A 46 5.86 -3.73 15.42
C GLY A 46 4.89 -3.06 16.37
N ASN A 47 5.39 -2.72 17.58
CA ASN A 47 4.67 -1.91 18.56
C ASN A 47 5.70 -1.04 19.31
N PRO A 48 5.85 0.26 18.93
CA PRO A 48 5.14 0.96 17.85
C PRO A 48 5.43 0.40 16.46
N PRO A 49 4.56 0.65 15.46
CA PRO A 49 4.78 0.16 14.10
C PRO A 49 6.05 0.72 13.49
N VAL A 50 6.77 -0.12 12.75
CA VAL A 50 7.95 0.32 11.98
C VAL A 50 7.50 1.27 10.87
N ASN A 51 8.18 2.40 10.71
CA ASN A 51 7.91 3.35 9.63
C ASN A 51 8.49 2.85 8.28
N LYS A 52 7.81 1.86 7.70
CA LYS A 52 8.20 1.30 6.39
C LYS A 52 8.08 2.32 5.25
N ALA A 53 7.13 3.24 5.34
CA ALA A 53 6.95 4.28 4.33
C ALA A 53 8.15 5.21 4.24
N GLU A 54 8.73 5.60 5.37
CA GLU A 54 9.97 6.41 5.40
C GLU A 54 11.14 5.65 4.78
N MET A 55 11.33 4.41 5.20
CA MET A 55 12.44 3.58 4.74
C MET A 55 12.36 3.29 3.22
N LEU A 56 11.20 2.86 2.73
CA LEU A 56 11.00 2.52 1.32
C LEU A 56 10.86 3.77 0.45
N GLY A 57 10.20 4.81 0.97
CA GLY A 57 10.08 6.09 0.30
C GLY A 57 11.43 6.76 0.04
N LYS A 58 12.36 6.69 1.00
CA LYS A 58 13.73 7.18 0.81
C LYS A 58 14.46 6.45 -0.33
N LYS A 59 14.29 5.13 -0.42
CA LYS A 59 14.84 4.35 -1.54
C LYS A 59 14.18 4.75 -2.86
N TYR A 60 12.84 4.83 -2.89
CA TYR A 60 12.09 5.30 -4.06
C TYR A 60 12.53 6.68 -4.53
N GLY A 61 12.81 7.61 -3.61
CA GLY A 61 13.27 8.95 -3.94
C GLY A 61 14.53 9.00 -4.82
N ALA A 62 15.43 8.01 -4.70
CA ALA A 62 16.59 7.89 -5.57
C ALA A 62 16.18 7.56 -7.03
N TYR A 63 15.25 6.61 -7.21
CA TYR A 63 14.69 6.27 -8.52
C TYR A 63 13.92 7.43 -9.12
N LYS A 64 13.03 8.06 -8.32
CA LYS A 64 12.23 9.22 -8.74
C LYS A 64 13.11 10.35 -9.29
N LYS A 65 14.14 10.71 -8.54
CA LYS A 65 15.08 11.75 -8.96
C LYS A 65 15.76 11.43 -10.31
N LYS A 66 16.16 10.17 -10.50
CA LYS A 66 16.82 9.74 -11.73
C LYS A 66 15.85 9.73 -12.90
N LEU A 67 14.66 9.14 -12.72
CA LEU A 67 13.63 9.06 -13.76
C LEU A 67 13.11 10.45 -14.15
N ASP A 68 12.92 11.35 -13.20
CA ASP A 68 12.56 12.76 -13.47
C ASP A 68 13.61 13.45 -14.34
N SER A 69 14.90 13.19 -14.10
CA SER A 69 15.98 13.77 -14.94
C SER A 69 15.97 13.24 -16.38
N MET A 70 15.31 12.07 -16.61
CA MET A 70 15.10 11.47 -17.93
C MET A 70 13.74 11.86 -18.54
N GLY A 71 12.90 12.63 -17.81
CA GLY A 71 11.53 12.97 -18.24
C GLY A 71 10.56 11.79 -18.18
N LEU A 72 10.85 10.76 -17.37
CA LEU A 72 10.07 9.53 -17.25
C LEU A 72 9.19 9.55 -15.99
N ARG A 73 7.93 9.10 -16.14
CA ARG A 73 6.97 9.05 -15.05
C ARG A 73 7.21 7.85 -14.14
N SER A 74 7.05 8.05 -12.84
CA SER A 74 7.08 6.96 -11.88
C SER A 74 6.12 7.16 -10.73
N GLY A 75 5.59 6.07 -10.21
CA GLY A 75 4.67 6.05 -9.09
C GLY A 75 5.01 4.95 -8.09
N ILE A 76 4.14 4.80 -7.12
CA ILE A 76 4.27 3.81 -6.05
C ILE A 76 3.08 2.87 -6.11
N LEU A 77 3.33 1.56 -6.11
CA LEU A 77 2.33 0.52 -5.90
C LEU A 77 2.38 0.07 -4.44
N VAL A 78 1.35 0.38 -3.69
CA VAL A 78 1.26 0.03 -2.26
C VAL A 78 0.51 -1.28 -2.07
N GLN A 79 1.13 -2.22 -1.37
CA GLN A 79 0.58 -3.55 -1.12
C GLN A 79 0.47 -3.84 0.39
N ALA A 80 -0.48 -4.72 0.73
CA ALA A 80 -0.67 -5.27 2.08
C ALA A 80 -0.92 -4.21 3.18
N THR A 81 -1.50 -3.06 2.82
CA THR A 81 -1.74 -1.93 3.72
C THR A 81 -2.60 -2.28 4.92
N ILE A 82 -3.61 -3.11 4.74
CA ILE A 82 -4.51 -3.54 5.82
C ILE A 82 -3.96 -4.72 6.64
N GLY A 83 -2.76 -5.19 6.35
CA GLY A 83 -2.03 -6.18 7.16
C GLY A 83 -2.14 -7.63 6.69
N HIS A 84 -2.81 -7.92 5.56
CA HIS A 84 -2.73 -9.27 4.99
C HIS A 84 -1.28 -9.55 4.53
N GLY A 85 -0.86 -10.80 4.61
CA GLY A 85 0.52 -11.19 4.30
C GLY A 85 1.53 -10.89 5.40
N ARG A 86 1.09 -10.47 6.60
CA ARG A 86 1.97 -10.34 7.75
C ARG A 86 2.53 -11.69 8.17
N LEU A 87 3.79 -11.70 8.57
CA LEU A 87 4.41 -12.88 9.16
C LEU A 87 3.65 -13.31 10.42
N LEU A 88 3.41 -14.60 10.56
CA LEU A 88 2.77 -15.18 11.75
C LEU A 88 3.52 -14.75 13.01
N GLY A 89 2.79 -14.16 13.97
CA GLY A 89 3.35 -13.70 15.23
C GLY A 89 3.94 -12.29 15.22
N ALA A 90 3.97 -11.59 14.09
CA ALA A 90 4.39 -10.19 14.07
C ALA A 90 3.44 -9.33 14.92
N ALA A 91 4.00 -8.53 15.82
CA ALA A 91 3.24 -7.62 16.67
C ALA A 91 2.59 -6.51 15.82
N SER A 92 1.43 -6.03 16.26
CA SER A 92 0.78 -4.84 15.71
C SER A 92 -0.12 -4.26 16.80
N PRO A 93 -0.10 -2.95 17.04
CA PRO A 93 -0.91 -2.32 18.10
C PRO A 93 -2.38 -2.17 17.71
N PHE A 94 -2.71 -2.37 16.42
CA PHE A 94 -4.04 -2.06 15.89
C PHE A 94 -5.02 -3.20 16.12
N THR A 95 -6.29 -2.84 16.34
CA THR A 95 -7.41 -3.77 16.41
C THR A 95 -7.50 -4.60 15.12
N LYS A 96 -7.73 -5.89 15.26
CA LYS A 96 -7.88 -6.81 14.13
C LYS A 96 -9.34 -7.13 13.85
N LEU A 97 -9.65 -7.38 12.58
CA LEU A 97 -10.95 -7.93 12.19
C LEU A 97 -10.96 -9.43 12.51
N ASP A 98 -11.78 -9.84 13.46
CA ASP A 98 -11.91 -11.25 13.82
C ASP A 98 -12.69 -12.05 12.76
N GLY A 99 -12.24 -13.26 12.50
CA GLY A 99 -13.10 -14.32 12.00
C GLY A 99 -13.33 -14.40 10.50
N LEU A 100 -12.37 -14.02 9.67
CA LEU A 100 -12.56 -14.04 8.22
C LEU A 100 -12.05 -15.27 7.50
N ASN A 101 -11.20 -16.02 8.15
CA ASN A 101 -10.79 -17.34 7.71
C ASN A 101 -11.31 -18.33 8.76
N PRO A 102 -12.25 -19.24 8.42
CA PRO A 102 -12.74 -20.27 9.34
C PRO A 102 -11.62 -21.17 9.87
N SER A 103 -10.50 -21.26 9.14
CA SER A 103 -9.32 -22.04 9.49
C SER A 103 -8.29 -21.23 10.29
N ALA A 104 -8.37 -19.91 10.30
CA ALA A 104 -7.46 -19.05 11.04
C ALA A 104 -8.10 -18.59 12.35
N LYS A 105 -7.45 -18.88 13.45
CA LYS A 105 -7.93 -18.50 14.79
C LYS A 105 -7.97 -16.98 15.02
N LYS A 106 -7.28 -16.18 14.20
CA LYS A 106 -7.25 -14.71 14.27
C LYS A 106 -7.10 -14.12 12.86
N SER A 107 -7.76 -13.00 12.61
CA SER A 107 -7.56 -12.22 11.38
C SER A 107 -6.24 -11.45 11.48
N ASP A 108 -5.48 -11.43 10.38
CA ASP A 108 -4.29 -10.58 10.25
C ASP A 108 -4.62 -9.15 9.81
N VAL A 109 -5.87 -8.93 9.40
CA VAL A 109 -6.33 -7.67 8.84
C VAL A 109 -6.65 -6.67 9.92
N CYS A 110 -6.10 -5.47 9.81
CA CYS A 110 -6.41 -4.35 10.70
C CYS A 110 -7.83 -3.85 10.47
N CYS A 111 -8.47 -3.41 11.56
CA CYS A 111 -9.80 -2.84 11.48
C CYS A 111 -9.74 -1.41 10.89
N PRO A 112 -10.45 -1.12 9.79
CA PRO A 112 -10.45 0.21 9.19
C PRO A 112 -11.19 1.28 10.03
N TYR A 113 -11.82 0.85 11.14
CA TYR A 113 -12.48 1.73 12.11
C TYR A 113 -11.66 1.91 13.40
N ASP A 114 -10.43 1.39 13.44
CA ASP A 114 -9.47 1.67 14.49
C ASP A 114 -8.82 3.03 14.21
N ASP A 115 -9.07 4.02 15.07
CA ASP A 115 -8.55 5.39 14.86
C ASP A 115 -7.02 5.43 14.83
N GLY A 116 -6.35 4.56 15.59
CA GLY A 116 -4.89 4.42 15.57
C GLY A 116 -4.41 3.93 14.21
N PHE A 117 -5.08 2.92 13.65
CA PHE A 117 -4.78 2.41 12.31
C PHE A 117 -5.05 3.47 11.23
N CYS A 118 -6.18 4.16 11.29
CA CYS A 118 -6.51 5.24 10.35
C CYS A 118 -5.47 6.36 10.36
N ASN A 119 -5.02 6.78 11.53
CA ASN A 119 -3.97 7.77 11.69
C ASN A 119 -2.65 7.28 11.12
N TYR A 120 -2.25 6.03 11.44
CA TYR A 120 -1.06 5.41 10.88
C TYR A 120 -1.08 5.38 9.35
N MET A 121 -2.20 5.00 8.74
CA MET A 121 -2.35 4.96 7.29
C MET A 121 -2.29 6.35 6.66
N ARG A 122 -2.95 7.33 7.27
CA ARG A 122 -2.85 8.72 6.81
C ARG A 122 -1.41 9.21 6.80
N ASP A 123 -0.67 8.97 7.89
CA ASP A 123 0.71 9.40 8.02
C ASP A 123 1.65 8.62 7.06
N THR A 124 1.36 7.35 6.83
CA THR A 124 2.01 6.50 5.83
C THR A 124 1.86 7.09 4.42
N PHE A 125 0.63 7.39 3.99
CA PHE A 125 0.40 7.97 2.66
C PHE A 125 0.93 9.40 2.53
N ALA A 126 0.86 10.21 3.59
CA ALA A 126 1.47 11.53 3.61
C ALA A 126 3.00 11.45 3.43
N THR A 127 3.64 10.49 4.10
CA THR A 127 5.07 10.21 3.94
C THR A 127 5.40 9.82 2.50
N LEU A 128 4.67 8.89 1.89
CA LEU A 128 4.89 8.49 0.50
C LEU A 128 4.67 9.65 -0.47
N ALA A 129 3.64 10.44 -0.27
CA ALA A 129 3.34 11.61 -1.10
C ALA A 129 4.45 12.67 -1.05
N SER A 130 5.18 12.78 0.07
CA SER A 130 6.29 13.73 0.21
C SER A 130 7.47 13.45 -0.74
N TYR A 131 7.56 12.24 -1.29
CA TYR A 131 8.54 11.87 -2.33
C TYR A 131 8.08 12.22 -3.74
N ASN A 132 6.94 12.91 -3.87
CA ASN A 132 6.39 13.43 -5.11
C ASN A 132 6.22 12.38 -6.23
N PRO A 133 5.63 11.20 -5.96
CA PRO A 133 5.30 10.25 -7.01
C PRO A 133 4.27 10.84 -7.97
N ASP A 134 4.32 10.47 -9.26
CA ASP A 134 3.30 10.88 -10.24
C ASP A 134 1.93 10.27 -9.92
N GLU A 135 1.93 9.11 -9.24
CA GLU A 135 0.72 8.47 -8.71
C GLU A 135 1.05 7.49 -7.58
N ILE A 136 0.05 7.23 -6.75
CA ILE A 136 0.07 6.16 -5.75
C ILE A 136 -1.09 5.23 -6.06
N MET A 137 -0.79 4.00 -6.44
CA MET A 137 -1.76 2.95 -6.69
C MET A 137 -1.83 2.03 -5.47
N VAL A 138 -3.04 1.73 -5.01
CA VAL A 138 -3.27 0.75 -3.95
C VAL A 138 -3.75 -0.54 -4.59
N ASP A 139 -3.05 -1.62 -4.30
CA ASP A 139 -3.34 -2.95 -4.83
C ASP A 139 -4.58 -3.58 -4.15
N ASP A 140 -4.80 -4.87 -4.33
CA ASP A 140 -5.98 -5.69 -4.00
C ASP A 140 -6.43 -5.70 -2.52
N ASP A 141 -5.97 -4.76 -1.73
CA ASP A 141 -6.11 -4.69 -0.29
C ASP A 141 -7.52 -4.40 0.20
N PHE A 142 -8.41 -3.92 -0.66
CA PHE A 142 -9.80 -3.59 -0.29
C PHE A 142 -10.74 -4.79 -0.25
N ARG A 143 -10.26 -5.94 0.24
CA ARG A 143 -11.05 -7.16 0.44
C ARG A 143 -12.11 -7.06 1.55
N LEU A 144 -12.35 -5.86 2.06
CA LEU A 144 -13.31 -5.62 3.16
C LEU A 144 -14.75 -5.99 2.80
N LEU A 145 -15.14 -5.91 1.53
CA LEU A 145 -16.50 -6.26 1.08
C LEU A 145 -16.84 -7.74 1.29
N GLN A 146 -15.92 -8.64 1.02
CA GLN A 146 -16.14 -10.09 1.28
C GLN A 146 -16.23 -10.43 2.78
N ARG A 147 -15.90 -9.47 3.63
CA ARG A 147 -15.73 -9.61 5.06
C ARG A 147 -16.82 -8.89 5.86
N ALA A 148 -17.53 -7.97 5.22
CA ALA A 148 -18.69 -7.29 5.81
C ALA A 148 -19.85 -8.24 6.14
N GLU A 149 -19.89 -9.41 5.53
CA GLU A 149 -20.90 -10.47 5.80
C GLU A 149 -20.60 -11.28 7.08
N SER A 150 -19.40 -11.16 7.67
CA SER A 150 -19.10 -11.85 8.91
C SER A 150 -19.91 -11.27 10.07
N LYS A 151 -20.51 -12.16 10.90
CA LYS A 151 -21.35 -11.76 12.05
C LYS A 151 -20.64 -10.84 13.06
N ASN A 152 -19.32 -10.74 12.99
CA ASN A 152 -18.50 -10.00 13.94
C ASN A 152 -18.22 -8.54 13.51
N TRP A 153 -18.29 -8.22 12.23
CA TRP A 153 -18.06 -6.85 11.76
C TRP A 153 -19.08 -5.86 12.34
N ARG A 154 -20.34 -6.30 12.58
CA ARG A 154 -21.39 -5.49 13.22
C ARG A 154 -21.08 -5.13 14.68
N ARG A 155 -20.18 -5.86 15.34
CA ARG A 155 -19.73 -5.57 16.72
C ARG A 155 -18.65 -4.49 16.76
N ILE A 156 -17.89 -4.33 15.70
CA ILE A 156 -16.71 -3.46 15.62
C ILE A 156 -17.09 -2.06 15.11
N LEU A 157 -18.24 -1.93 14.43
CA LEU A 157 -18.75 -0.61 14.02
C LEU A 157 -19.00 0.25 15.25
N PRO A 158 -18.31 1.43 15.38
CA PRO A 158 -18.65 2.41 16.38
C PRO A 158 -20.15 2.73 16.30
N GLN A 159 -20.80 2.92 17.44
CA GLN A 159 -22.24 3.22 17.47
C GLN A 159 -22.63 4.42 16.57
N LYS A 160 -21.72 5.36 16.35
CA LYS A 160 -21.88 6.51 15.46
C LYS A 160 -22.16 6.14 13.99
N LEU A 161 -21.65 5.00 13.50
CA LEU A 161 -21.87 4.55 12.11
C LEU A 161 -23.13 3.70 11.94
N LYS A 162 -23.72 3.20 13.03
CA LYS A 162 -24.99 2.47 13.00
C LYS A 162 -26.18 3.31 12.49
N HIS A 163 -26.05 4.62 12.56
CA HIS A 163 -27.08 5.57 12.11
C HIS A 163 -26.94 5.99 10.63
N THR A 164 -25.81 5.70 9.99
CA THR A 164 -25.52 6.16 8.63
C THR A 164 -25.90 5.13 7.56
N PHE A 165 -26.07 3.86 7.92
CA PHE A 165 -26.51 2.79 7.04
C PHE A 165 -27.86 2.24 7.53
N LYS A 166 -28.94 2.96 7.23
CA LYS A 166 -30.27 2.37 7.17
C LYS A 166 -30.48 1.84 5.75
N PRO A 167 -31.04 0.62 5.61
CA PRO A 167 -31.41 0.06 4.31
C PRO A 167 -32.45 0.92 3.60
#